data_c0d40bbb2d6d68467f6e417456a32e29
#
_entry.id   c0d40bbb2d6d68467f6e417456a32e29
#
_cell.length_a   1.000
_cell.length_b   1.000
_cell.length_c   1.000
_cell.angle_alpha   90.00
_cell.angle_beta   90.00
_cell.angle_gamma   90.00
#
_symmetry.space_group_name_H-M   'P 1'
#
loop_
_entity.id
_entity.type
_entity.pdbx_description
1 polymer ?
#
loop_
_entity_poly.entity_id
_entity_poly.type
_entity_poly.pdbx_seq_one_letter_code
_entity_poly.pdbx_strand_id
1 'polypeptide(L)'
;MERMMIVEDHSAFAQALELVLGPDTRISLARTLEEGRAMIGTGEPFDVVVLDLSLPDGEGTDLIPEIRERHPRTSIVVLSAREDVGEVASEAGADAAIHKSTPLPEIISSLRRLAE
;
A
#
# COMPACT_ATOMS: atom_id res chain seq x y z
N MET A 1 15.33 -5.59 7.92
CA MET A 1 14.28 -4.57 8.05
C MET A 1 13.42 -4.59 6.81
N GLU A 2 12.12 -4.77 6.96
CA GLU A 2 11.21 -4.79 5.84
C GLU A 2 11.14 -3.42 5.16
N ARG A 3 10.85 -3.46 3.86
CA ARG A 3 10.63 -2.25 3.07
C ARG A 3 9.16 -2.19 2.65
N MET A 4 8.54 -1.06 2.91
CA MET A 4 7.12 -0.87 2.62
C MET A 4 6.91 0.44 1.87
N MET A 5 6.10 0.40 0.81
CA MET A 5 5.65 1.60 0.13
C MET A 5 4.19 1.84 0.47
N ILE A 6 3.86 3.08 0.81
CA ILE A 6 2.49 3.48 1.07
C ILE A 6 2.13 4.56 0.06
N VAL A 7 1.13 4.28 -0.78
CA VAL A 7 0.63 5.22 -1.77
C VAL A 7 -0.69 5.78 -1.24
N GLU A 8 -0.65 6.98 -0.69
CA GLU A 8 -1.75 7.60 0.04
C GLU A 8 -1.61 9.12 0.01
N ASP A 9 -2.63 9.82 -0.48
CA ASP A 9 -2.62 11.27 -0.52
C ASP A 9 -3.11 11.93 0.78
N HIS A 10 -3.71 11.16 1.67
CA HIS A 10 -4.22 11.64 2.95
C HIS A 10 -3.07 11.69 3.96
N SER A 11 -2.46 12.85 4.12
CA SER A 11 -1.26 13.03 4.93
C SER A 11 -1.38 12.52 6.36
N ALA A 12 -2.49 12.84 7.03
CA ALA A 12 -2.68 12.42 8.42
C ALA A 12 -2.69 10.90 8.57
N PHE A 13 -3.36 10.20 7.66
CA PHE A 13 -3.44 8.75 7.69
C PHE A 13 -2.07 8.12 7.40
N ALA A 14 -1.39 8.61 6.37
CA ALA A 14 -0.05 8.13 6.02
C ALA A 14 0.94 8.34 7.16
N GLN A 15 0.90 9.50 7.82
CA GLN A 15 1.76 9.80 8.95
C GLN A 15 1.47 8.90 10.15
N ALA A 16 0.21 8.57 10.39
CA ALA A 16 -0.16 7.66 11.48
C ALA A 16 0.45 6.27 11.25
N LEU A 17 0.38 5.77 10.02
CA LEU A 17 0.99 4.48 9.68
C LEU A 17 2.51 4.55 9.84
N GLU A 18 3.12 5.60 9.34
CA GLU A 18 4.58 5.76 9.43
C GLU A 18 5.05 5.86 10.88
N LEU A 19 4.32 6.57 11.72
CA LEU A 19 4.68 6.74 13.12
C LEU A 19 4.74 5.39 13.86
N VAL A 20 3.78 4.51 13.59
CA VAL A 20 3.71 3.23 14.28
C VAL A 20 4.65 2.20 13.67
N LEU A 21 4.75 2.15 12.34
CA LEU A 21 5.56 1.15 11.62
C LEU A 21 7.03 1.55 11.50
N GLY A 22 7.31 2.85 11.44
CA GLY A 22 8.63 3.38 11.10
C GLY A 22 9.79 2.93 11.96
N PRO A 23 9.62 2.69 13.29
CA PRO A 23 10.75 2.24 14.11
C PRO A 23 11.42 0.96 13.64
N ASP A 24 10.69 0.06 12.98
CA ASP A 24 11.22 -1.23 12.54
C ASP A 24 10.94 -1.55 11.07
N THR A 25 10.54 -0.55 10.29
CA THR A 25 10.20 -0.73 8.88
C THR A 25 10.69 0.47 8.08
N ARG A 26 11.30 0.22 6.92
CA ARG A 26 11.66 1.30 5.99
C ARG A 26 10.45 1.66 5.17
N ILE A 27 9.92 2.84 5.38
CA ILE A 27 8.71 3.31 4.72
C ILE A 27 9.03 4.36 3.68
N SER A 28 8.49 4.18 2.47
CA SER A 28 8.51 5.16 1.40
C SER A 28 7.08 5.61 1.18
N LEU A 29 6.83 6.90 1.24
CA LEU A 29 5.51 7.47 1.04
C LEU A 29 5.40 8.08 -0.35
N ALA A 30 4.34 7.73 -1.07
CA ALA A 30 3.98 8.34 -2.34
C ALA A 30 2.58 8.93 -2.20
N ARG A 31 2.37 10.13 -2.70
CA ARG A 31 1.07 10.80 -2.62
C ARG A 31 0.25 10.69 -3.88
N THR A 32 0.86 10.22 -4.95
CA THR A 32 0.22 10.10 -6.26
C THR A 32 0.64 8.80 -6.91
N LEU A 33 -0.09 8.40 -7.95
CA LEU A 33 0.30 7.26 -8.78
C LEU A 33 1.65 7.50 -9.43
N GLU A 34 1.90 8.71 -9.90
CA GLU A 34 3.16 9.05 -10.56
C GLU A 34 4.35 8.85 -9.61
N GLU A 35 4.24 9.33 -8.37
CA GLU A 35 5.29 9.13 -7.37
C GLU A 35 5.49 7.64 -7.06
N GLY A 36 4.39 6.90 -6.90
CA GLY A 36 4.45 5.47 -6.65
C GLY A 36 5.11 4.72 -7.79
N ARG A 37 4.77 5.07 -9.02
CA ARG A 37 5.33 4.46 -10.22
C ARG A 37 6.84 4.70 -10.31
N ALA A 38 7.28 5.91 -9.97
CA ALA A 38 8.70 6.24 -9.95
C ALA A 38 9.45 5.39 -8.91
N MET A 39 8.86 5.19 -7.74
CA MET A 39 9.49 4.38 -6.68
C MET A 39 9.58 2.91 -7.04
N ILE A 40 8.57 2.38 -7.74
CA ILE A 40 8.58 0.99 -8.21
C ILE A 40 9.67 0.79 -9.25
N GLY A 41 9.89 1.78 -10.11
CA GLY A 41 10.86 1.71 -11.20
C GLY A 41 12.31 1.80 -10.77
N THR A 42 12.59 2.19 -9.53
CA THR A 42 13.95 2.41 -9.04
C THR A 42 14.21 1.62 -7.77
N GLY A 43 15.39 1.00 -7.68
CA GLY A 43 15.85 0.37 -6.45
C GLY A 43 15.32 -1.02 -6.18
N GLU A 44 15.40 -1.40 -4.92
CA GLU A 44 15.06 -2.74 -4.45
C GLU A 44 13.55 -2.95 -4.32
N PRO A 45 13.11 -4.22 -4.42
CA PRO A 45 11.69 -4.54 -4.21
C PRO A 45 11.21 -4.17 -2.82
N PHE A 46 9.93 -3.82 -2.74
CA PHE A 46 9.23 -3.66 -1.46
C PHE A 46 8.68 -5.01 -1.01
N ASP A 47 8.65 -5.23 0.30
CA ASP A 47 8.01 -6.41 0.86
C ASP A 47 6.50 -6.27 0.82
N VAL A 48 6.00 -5.06 1.08
CA VAL A 48 4.58 -4.73 1.04
C VAL A 48 4.38 -3.39 0.35
N VAL A 49 3.36 -3.31 -0.49
CA VAL A 49 2.88 -2.05 -1.06
C VAL A 49 1.43 -1.86 -0.63
N VAL A 50 1.15 -0.72 0.01
CA VAL A 50 -0.18 -0.34 0.44
C VAL A 50 -0.71 0.70 -0.54
N LEU A 51 -1.86 0.45 -1.14
CA LEU A 51 -2.44 1.31 -2.17
C LEU A 51 -3.81 1.83 -1.74
N ASP A 52 -3.98 3.14 -1.73
CA ASP A 52 -5.31 3.73 -1.63
C ASP A 52 -5.96 3.67 -3.01
N LEU A 53 -7.26 3.47 -3.05
CA LEU A 53 -8.01 3.46 -4.32
C LEU A 53 -8.16 4.86 -4.92
N SER A 54 -8.34 5.87 -4.07
CA SER A 54 -8.68 7.22 -4.53
C SER A 54 -7.47 8.13 -4.41
N LEU A 55 -6.77 8.33 -5.52
CA LEU A 55 -5.61 9.21 -5.59
C LEU A 55 -5.91 10.38 -6.55
N PRO A 56 -5.17 11.50 -6.43
CA PRO A 56 -5.41 12.67 -7.28
C PRO A 56 -5.33 12.39 -8.77
N ASP A 57 -4.48 11.45 -9.17
CA ASP A 57 -4.20 11.15 -10.58
C ASP A 57 -4.67 9.76 -11.02
N GLY A 58 -5.54 9.12 -10.24
CA GLY A 58 -6.15 7.85 -10.64
C GLY A 58 -6.42 6.91 -9.48
N GLU A 59 -6.61 5.64 -9.78
CA GLU A 59 -6.85 4.60 -8.77
C GLU A 59 -5.55 3.87 -8.44
N GLY A 60 -5.34 3.58 -7.14
CA GLY A 60 -4.14 2.87 -6.68
C GLY A 60 -3.95 1.53 -7.36
N THR A 61 -5.04 0.83 -7.69
CA THR A 61 -4.98 -0.46 -8.37
C THR A 61 -4.32 -0.39 -9.74
N ASP A 62 -4.19 0.79 -10.34
CA ASP A 62 -3.49 0.96 -11.61
C ASP A 62 -2.01 0.59 -11.52
N LEU A 63 -1.44 0.59 -10.32
CA LEU A 63 -0.04 0.21 -10.10
C LEU A 63 0.16 -1.30 -10.00
N ILE A 64 -0.88 -2.08 -9.76
CA ILE A 64 -0.74 -3.52 -9.52
C ILE A 64 -0.05 -4.26 -10.66
N PRO A 65 -0.42 -4.05 -11.93
CA PRO A 65 0.28 -4.74 -13.02
C PRO A 65 1.78 -4.47 -13.06
N GLU A 66 2.18 -3.22 -12.81
CA GLU A 66 3.60 -2.86 -12.80
C GLU A 66 4.34 -3.51 -11.63
N ILE A 67 3.71 -3.53 -10.46
CA ILE A 67 4.32 -4.16 -9.28
C ILE A 67 4.50 -5.66 -9.54
N ARG A 68 3.48 -6.33 -10.08
CA ARG A 68 3.54 -7.75 -10.37
C ARG A 68 4.63 -8.09 -11.39
N GLU A 69 4.81 -7.23 -12.39
CA GLU A 69 5.82 -7.44 -13.42
C GLU A 69 7.24 -7.26 -12.87
N ARG A 70 7.47 -6.19 -12.12
CA ARG A 70 8.80 -5.84 -11.63
C ARG A 70 9.19 -6.53 -10.33
N HIS A 71 8.21 -6.74 -9.45
CA HIS A 71 8.43 -7.27 -8.11
C HIS A 71 7.35 -8.30 -7.77
N PRO A 72 7.41 -9.49 -8.42
CA PRO A 72 6.32 -10.48 -8.31
C PRO A 72 6.09 -11.03 -6.89
N ARG A 73 7.07 -10.86 -5.99
CA ARG A 73 6.94 -11.37 -4.62
C ARG A 73 6.40 -10.34 -3.63
N THR A 74 6.23 -9.11 -4.07
CA THR A 74 5.69 -8.05 -3.21
C THR A 74 4.23 -8.36 -2.85
N SER A 75 3.91 -8.26 -1.57
CA SER A 75 2.51 -8.35 -1.12
C SER A 75 1.83 -7.01 -1.37
N ILE A 76 0.66 -7.06 -1.98
CA ILE A 76 -0.10 -5.85 -2.34
C ILE A 76 -1.38 -5.78 -1.52
N VAL A 77 -1.57 -4.68 -0.81
CA VAL A 77 -2.73 -4.42 0.03
C VAL A 77 -3.45 -3.18 -0.49
N VAL A 78 -4.75 -3.30 -0.71
CA VAL A 78 -5.58 -2.14 -1.03
C VAL A 78 -6.24 -1.68 0.28
N LEU A 79 -6.08 -0.40 0.60
CA LEU A 79 -6.59 0.21 1.82
C LEU A 79 -7.45 1.40 1.43
N SER A 80 -8.74 1.35 1.72
CA SER A 80 -9.69 2.37 1.27
C SER A 80 -10.88 2.51 2.21
N ALA A 81 -11.50 3.69 2.19
CA ALA A 81 -12.75 3.93 2.89
C ALA A 81 -13.98 3.48 2.08
N ARG A 82 -13.80 3.03 0.85
CA ARG A 82 -14.89 2.55 0.00
C ARG A 82 -15.40 1.19 0.49
N GLU A 83 -16.71 1.02 0.50
CA GLU A 83 -17.32 -0.24 0.97
C GLU A 83 -17.01 -1.42 0.05
N ASP A 84 -16.76 -1.16 -1.23
CA ASP A 84 -16.44 -2.19 -2.21
C ASP A 84 -14.95 -2.52 -2.30
N VAL A 85 -14.15 -2.10 -1.33
CA VAL A 85 -12.69 -2.29 -1.35
C VAL A 85 -12.30 -3.76 -1.56
N GLY A 86 -13.03 -4.68 -0.93
CA GLY A 86 -12.74 -6.11 -1.07
C GLY A 86 -12.92 -6.62 -2.50
N GLU A 87 -14.01 -6.23 -3.14
CA GLU A 87 -14.29 -6.63 -4.52
C GLU A 87 -13.29 -6.02 -5.49
N VAL A 88 -13.02 -4.73 -5.35
CA VAL A 88 -12.08 -4.02 -6.22
C VAL A 88 -10.67 -4.61 -6.09
N ALA A 89 -10.23 -4.86 -4.86
CA ALA A 89 -8.92 -5.45 -4.61
C ALA A 89 -8.79 -6.85 -5.22
N SER A 90 -9.80 -7.68 -5.02
CA SER A 90 -9.82 -9.04 -5.55
C SER A 90 -9.77 -9.06 -7.08
N GLU A 91 -10.58 -8.23 -7.72
CA GLU A 91 -10.60 -8.13 -9.20
C GLU A 91 -9.28 -7.62 -9.75
N ALA A 92 -8.60 -6.74 -9.02
CA ALA A 92 -7.33 -6.17 -9.44
C ALA A 92 -6.12 -7.08 -9.17
N GLY A 93 -6.32 -8.17 -8.44
CA GLY A 93 -5.23 -9.11 -8.14
C GLY A 93 -4.39 -8.74 -6.92
N ALA A 94 -4.94 -7.97 -5.98
CA ALA A 94 -4.26 -7.68 -4.73
C ALA A 94 -4.29 -8.89 -3.80
N ASP A 95 -3.36 -8.93 -2.85
CA ASP A 95 -3.27 -10.01 -1.88
C ASP A 95 -4.23 -9.81 -0.71
N ALA A 96 -4.58 -8.58 -0.39
CA ALA A 96 -5.47 -8.27 0.71
C ALA A 96 -6.17 -6.94 0.50
N ALA A 97 -7.28 -6.77 1.20
CA ALA A 97 -8.04 -5.52 1.22
C ALA A 97 -8.36 -5.18 2.67
N ILE A 98 -8.20 -3.92 3.03
CA ILE A 98 -8.48 -3.43 4.38
C ILE A 98 -9.32 -2.16 4.26
N HIS A 99 -10.42 -2.09 4.99
CA HIS A 99 -11.22 -0.88 5.05
C HIS A 99 -10.59 0.09 6.05
N LYS A 100 -10.54 1.38 5.71
CA LYS A 100 -9.92 2.40 6.57
C LYS A 100 -10.60 2.57 7.93
N SER A 101 -11.84 2.09 8.09
CA SER A 101 -12.53 2.11 9.38
C SER A 101 -12.03 1.01 10.33
N THR A 102 -11.23 0.08 9.84
CA THR A 102 -10.60 -0.94 10.69
C THR A 102 -9.73 -0.25 11.75
N PRO A 103 -9.80 -0.67 13.02
CA PRO A 103 -8.95 -0.07 14.05
C PRO A 103 -7.47 -0.10 13.67
N LEU A 104 -6.76 0.98 13.95
CA LEU A 104 -5.36 1.12 13.55
C LEU A 104 -4.48 -0.06 14.02
N PRO A 105 -4.60 -0.58 15.25
CA PRO A 105 -3.80 -1.73 15.67
C PRO A 105 -4.01 -2.96 14.79
N GLU A 106 -5.22 -3.18 14.30
CA GLU A 106 -5.52 -4.31 13.41
C GLU A 106 -4.93 -4.09 12.02
N ILE A 107 -4.99 -2.85 11.52
CA ILE A 107 -4.34 -2.50 10.24
C ILE A 107 -2.85 -2.79 10.35
N ILE A 108 -2.21 -2.31 11.40
CA ILE A 108 -0.78 -2.49 11.64
C ILE A 108 -0.41 -3.98 11.70
N SER A 109 -1.17 -4.77 12.47
CA SER A 109 -0.93 -6.22 12.59
C SER A 109 -1.02 -6.92 11.23
N SER A 110 -2.00 -6.54 10.42
CA SER A 110 -2.18 -7.12 9.08
C SER A 110 -0.99 -6.78 8.17
N LEU A 111 -0.54 -5.53 8.20
CA LEU A 111 0.59 -5.11 7.37
C LEU A 111 1.88 -5.82 7.79
N ARG A 112 2.14 -5.94 9.09
CA ARG A 112 3.32 -6.64 9.59
C ARG A 112 3.32 -8.12 9.18
N ARG A 113 2.16 -8.76 9.24
CA ARG A 113 2.01 -10.16 8.86
C ARG A 113 2.28 -10.37 7.39
N LEU A 114 1.81 -9.47 6.54
CA LEU A 114 2.03 -9.55 5.09
C LEU A 114 3.49 -9.28 4.71
N ALA A 115 4.22 -8.55 5.54
CA ALA A 115 5.63 -8.26 5.31
C ALA A 115 6.58 -9.41 5.67
N GLU A 116 6.08 -10.43 6.35
CA GLU A 116 6.89 -11.60 6.76
C GLU A 116 7.33 -12.46 5.60
#